data_0b8ac868050dac694c03329b7595371f
#
_entry.id   0b8ac868050dac694c03329b7595371f
#
_cell.length_a   1.000
_cell.length_b   1.000
_cell.length_c   1.000
_cell.angle_alpha   90.00
_cell.angle_beta   90.00
_cell.angle_gamma   90.00
#
_symmetry.space_group_name_H-M   'P 1'
#
loop_
_entity.id
_entity.type
_entity.pdbx_description
1 polymer ?
#
loop_
_entity_poly.entity_id
_entity_poly.type
_entity_poly.pdbx_seq_one_letter_code
_entity_poly.pdbx_strand_id
1 'polypeptide(L)'
;MIEVDTGQLKRAVEAQHACTATLIQSVPVKETFEDDTVWEGIVHVFKINGHPRARIAYAWSSPIEGSDKRRFFAVLHQPPVTSPGEAVRAAIVGG
;
A
#
# COMPACT_ATOMS: atom_id res chain seq x y z
N MET A 1 0.88 -18.44 -9.88
CA MET A 1 1.13 -17.08 -9.34
C MET A 1 -0.21 -16.48 -8.96
N ILE A 2 -0.31 -16.02 -7.75
CA ILE A 2 -1.55 -15.39 -7.27
C ILE A 2 -1.46 -13.90 -7.55
N GLU A 3 -2.31 -13.42 -8.46
CA GLU A 3 -2.43 -11.99 -8.66
C GLU A 3 -3.29 -11.40 -7.56
N VAL A 4 -2.83 -10.28 -7.00
CA VAL A 4 -3.62 -9.56 -6.02
C VAL A 4 -4.74 -8.83 -6.74
N ASP A 5 -5.96 -9.10 -6.31
CA ASP A 5 -7.13 -8.41 -6.84
C ASP A 5 -7.10 -6.95 -6.38
N THR A 6 -7.00 -6.01 -7.32
CA THR A 6 -7.01 -4.59 -7.01
C THR A 6 -8.32 -4.15 -6.34
N GLY A 7 -9.40 -4.88 -6.58
CA GLY A 7 -10.67 -4.67 -5.89
C GLY A 7 -10.57 -4.92 -4.38
N GLN A 8 -9.78 -5.93 -3.97
CA GLN A 8 -9.54 -6.18 -2.55
C GLN A 8 -8.72 -5.06 -1.93
N LEU A 9 -7.72 -4.54 -2.64
CA LEU A 9 -6.93 -3.40 -2.18
C LEU A 9 -7.79 -2.15 -2.06
N LYS A 10 -8.66 -1.90 -3.04
CA LYS A 10 -9.60 -0.79 -3.00
C LYS A 10 -10.48 -0.86 -1.75
N ARG A 11 -11.05 -2.02 -1.47
CA ARG A 11 -11.88 -2.23 -0.28
C ARG A 11 -11.08 -2.04 1.01
N ALA A 12 -9.82 -2.46 1.03
CA ALA A 12 -8.96 -2.27 2.20
C ALA A 12 -8.72 -0.78 2.48
N VAL A 13 -8.42 0.00 1.43
CA VAL A 13 -8.26 1.45 1.57
C VAL A 13 -9.54 2.09 2.10
N GLU A 14 -10.67 1.75 1.51
CA GLU A 14 -11.97 2.31 1.88
C GLU A 14 -12.34 1.97 3.32
N ALA A 15 -12.09 0.72 3.73
CA ALA A 15 -12.41 0.28 5.08
C ALA A 15 -11.50 0.91 6.13
N GLN A 16 -10.20 1.01 5.84
CA GLN A 16 -9.24 1.53 6.81
C GLN A 16 -9.31 3.04 7.00
N HIS A 17 -9.73 3.76 5.97
CA HIS A 17 -9.67 5.22 5.97
C HIS A 17 -11.03 5.91 5.77
N ALA A 18 -12.12 5.14 5.78
CA ALA A 18 -13.50 5.66 5.67
C ALA A 18 -13.66 6.61 4.48
N CYS A 19 -13.26 6.16 3.29
CA CYS A 19 -13.28 6.95 2.06
C CYS A 19 -13.69 6.09 0.88
N THR A 20 -13.81 6.69 -0.32
CA THR A 20 -13.91 5.95 -1.57
C THR A 20 -12.56 6.00 -2.28
N ALA A 21 -12.23 4.95 -3.03
CA ALA A 21 -10.93 4.83 -3.68
C ALA A 21 -11.07 4.43 -5.14
N THR A 22 -10.21 5.00 -6.00
CA THR A 22 -10.14 4.67 -7.43
C THR A 22 -8.67 4.44 -7.80
N LEU A 23 -8.37 3.30 -8.39
CA LEU A 23 -7.01 2.98 -8.83
C LEU A 23 -6.59 3.90 -9.96
N ILE A 24 -5.43 4.56 -9.82
CA ILE A 24 -4.90 5.45 -10.84
C ILE A 24 -3.53 5.02 -11.37
N GLN A 25 -2.78 4.22 -10.62
CA GLN A 25 -1.43 3.84 -11.03
C GLN A 25 -0.97 2.61 -10.25
N SER A 26 -0.09 1.82 -10.84
CA SER A 26 0.59 0.71 -10.15
C SER A 26 2.10 0.91 -10.37
N VAL A 27 2.87 0.90 -9.28
CA VAL A 27 4.28 1.26 -9.31
C VAL A 27 5.11 0.13 -8.71
N PRO A 28 6.13 -0.38 -9.42
CA PRO A 28 7.05 -1.34 -8.82
C PRO A 28 7.93 -0.62 -7.78
N VAL A 29 8.08 -1.25 -6.62
CA VAL A 29 8.86 -0.70 -5.51
C VAL A 29 9.80 -1.77 -4.99
N LYS A 30 11.04 -1.39 -4.73
CA LYS A 30 12.03 -2.25 -4.09
C LYS A 30 12.67 -1.46 -2.96
N GLU A 31 12.47 -1.91 -1.73
CA GLU A 31 13.09 -1.29 -0.56
C GLU A 31 14.24 -2.16 -0.07
N THR A 32 15.39 -1.52 0.15
CA THR A 32 16.60 -2.18 0.61
C THR A 32 17.09 -1.57 1.91
N PHE A 33 17.79 -2.39 2.71
CA PHE A 33 18.43 -1.95 3.92
C PHE A 33 19.77 -2.71 4.03
N GLU A 34 20.86 -1.98 4.10
CA GLU A 34 22.23 -2.56 4.17
C GLU A 34 22.47 -3.60 3.06
N ASP A 35 22.13 -3.24 1.83
CA ASP A 35 22.25 -4.05 0.63
C ASP A 35 21.31 -5.27 0.56
N ASP A 36 20.48 -5.48 1.57
CA ASP A 36 19.47 -6.55 1.54
C ASP A 36 18.12 -5.99 1.14
N THR A 37 17.42 -6.72 0.26
CA THR A 37 16.04 -6.38 -0.10
C THR A 37 15.12 -6.76 1.05
N VAL A 38 14.47 -5.77 1.66
CA VAL A 38 13.53 -6.01 2.75
C VAL A 38 12.09 -6.12 2.24
N TRP A 39 11.80 -5.56 1.08
CA TRP A 39 10.50 -5.70 0.42
C TRP A 39 10.62 -5.40 -1.07
N GLU A 40 9.92 -6.16 -1.88
CA GLU A 40 9.83 -5.92 -3.31
C GLU A 40 8.44 -6.33 -3.80
N GLY A 41 7.81 -5.47 -4.60
CA GLY A 41 6.49 -5.76 -5.13
C GLY A 41 5.89 -4.55 -5.84
N ILE A 42 4.58 -4.60 -6.04
CA ILE A 42 3.83 -3.53 -6.69
C ILE A 42 3.01 -2.78 -5.63
N VAL A 43 3.18 -1.47 -5.61
CA VAL A 43 2.33 -0.57 -4.81
C VAL A 43 1.29 0.04 -5.75
N HIS A 44 0.04 -0.09 -5.39
CA HIS A 44 -1.07 0.47 -6.16
C HIS A 44 -1.44 1.83 -5.57
N VAL A 45 -1.54 2.83 -6.44
CA VAL A 45 -1.86 4.20 -6.05
C VAL A 45 -3.32 4.46 -6.31
N PHE A 46 -4.03 4.90 -5.29
CA PHE A 46 -5.46 5.19 -5.36
C PHE A 46 -5.71 6.68 -5.12
N LYS A 47 -6.60 7.25 -5.93
CA LYS A 47 -7.19 8.52 -5.63
C LYS A 47 -8.33 8.28 -4.66
N ILE A 48 -8.37 9.02 -3.55
CA ILE A 48 -9.40 8.86 -2.53
C ILE A 48 -10.26 10.11 -2.39
N ASN A 49 -11.53 9.89 -2.06
CA ASN A 49 -12.49 10.96 -1.80
C ASN A 49 -13.17 10.70 -0.46
N GLY A 50 -13.49 11.77 0.25
CA GLY A 50 -14.15 11.66 1.55
C GLY A 50 -13.22 11.70 2.74
N HIS A 51 -11.91 11.72 2.50
CA HIS A 51 -10.94 11.88 3.59
C HIS A 51 -10.65 13.37 3.80
N PRO A 52 -10.60 13.84 5.05
CA PRO A 52 -10.47 15.28 5.32
C PRO A 52 -9.10 15.87 4.97
N ARG A 53 -8.05 15.06 4.87
CA ARG A 53 -6.69 15.54 4.68
C ARG A 53 -5.97 14.98 3.49
N ALA A 54 -6.20 13.71 3.14
CA ALA A 54 -5.47 13.03 2.09
C ALA A 54 -6.34 12.85 0.85
N ARG A 55 -5.70 12.90 -0.33
CA ARG A 55 -6.37 12.66 -1.62
C ARG A 55 -5.82 11.44 -2.34
N ILE A 56 -4.70 10.90 -1.85
CA ILE A 56 -4.00 9.76 -2.44
C ILE A 56 -3.71 8.76 -1.32
N ALA A 57 -3.84 7.47 -1.64
CA ALA A 57 -3.44 6.39 -0.76
C ALA A 57 -2.59 5.40 -1.54
N TYR A 58 -1.65 4.78 -0.85
CA TYR A 58 -0.79 3.73 -1.38
C TYR A 58 -1.21 2.41 -0.75
N ALA A 59 -1.47 1.39 -1.58
CA ALA A 59 -1.92 0.11 -1.06
C ALA A 59 -1.17 -1.04 -1.73
N TRP A 60 -0.87 -2.05 -0.94
CA TRP A 60 -0.23 -3.27 -1.42
C TRP A 60 -0.59 -4.42 -0.49
N SER A 61 -0.19 -5.63 -0.88
CA SER A 61 -0.37 -6.78 -0.02
C SER A 61 0.93 -7.57 0.08
N SER A 62 1.07 -8.31 1.18
CA SER A 62 2.20 -9.20 1.42
C SER A 62 1.67 -10.55 1.88
N PRO A 63 2.33 -11.66 1.48
CA PRO A 63 1.92 -12.97 1.97
C PRO A 63 2.16 -13.08 3.48
N ILE A 64 1.28 -13.80 4.15
CA ILE A 64 1.46 -14.13 5.56
C ILE A 64 2.17 -15.48 5.60
N GLU A 65 3.35 -15.53 6.22
CA GLU A 65 4.16 -16.74 6.28
C GLU A 65 3.39 -17.87 6.95
N GLY A 66 3.43 -19.05 6.32
CA GLY A 66 2.72 -20.21 6.82
C GLY A 66 1.24 -20.24 6.52
N SER A 67 0.74 -19.34 5.68
CA SER A 67 -0.67 -19.21 5.34
C SER A 67 -0.84 -18.93 3.85
N ASP A 68 -2.02 -19.24 3.32
CA ASP A 68 -2.41 -18.85 1.96
C ASP A 68 -3.07 -17.45 1.93
N LYS A 69 -3.15 -16.80 3.08
CA LYS A 69 -3.74 -15.48 3.23
C LYS A 69 -2.71 -14.38 3.00
N ARG A 70 -3.19 -13.16 2.76
CA ARG A 70 -2.34 -12.00 2.55
C ARG A 70 -2.74 -10.89 3.52
N ARG A 71 -1.74 -10.10 3.92
CA ARG A 71 -1.96 -8.90 4.71
C ARG A 71 -2.05 -7.72 3.76
N PHE A 72 -3.04 -6.86 3.96
CA PHE A 72 -3.25 -5.66 3.15
C PHE A 72 -2.81 -4.42 3.89
N PHE A 73 -2.08 -3.56 3.19
CA PHE A 73 -1.59 -2.29 3.71
C PHE A 73 -2.20 -1.16 2.92
N ALA A 74 -2.62 -0.11 3.62
CA ALA A 74 -3.13 1.11 3.01
C ALA A 74 -2.57 2.31 3.79
N VAL A 75 -1.70 3.09 3.15
CA VAL A 75 -1.01 4.22 3.76
C VAL A 75 -1.39 5.49 3.02
N LEU A 76 -1.77 6.52 3.75
CA LEU A 76 -2.19 7.79 3.16
C LEU A 76 -0.98 8.63 2.73
N HIS A 77 -1.16 9.37 1.63
CA HIS A 77 -0.18 10.35 1.17
C HIS A 77 -0.28 11.59 2.05
N GLN A 78 0.45 11.56 3.14
CA GLN A 78 0.58 12.69 4.08
C GLN A 78 2.03 12.77 4.51
N PRO A 79 2.63 13.96 4.60
CA PRO A 79 4.02 14.06 5.04
C PRO A 79 4.25 13.31 6.36
N PRO A 80 5.37 12.58 6.50
CA PRO A 80 6.51 12.49 5.57
C PRO A 80 6.34 11.50 4.41
N VAL A 81 5.19 10.84 4.27
CA VAL A 81 4.95 9.87 3.20
C VAL A 81 4.47 10.61 1.95
N THR A 82 5.35 10.71 0.95
CA THR A 82 5.07 11.44 -0.30
C THR A 82 5.32 10.61 -1.56
N SER A 83 5.62 9.31 -1.41
CA SER A 83 5.86 8.42 -2.54
C SER A 83 5.50 6.98 -2.18
N PRO A 84 5.30 6.10 -3.17
CA PRO A 84 5.06 4.67 -2.89
C PRO A 84 6.17 4.02 -2.07
N GLY A 85 7.43 4.32 -2.37
CA GLY A 85 8.57 3.78 -1.61
C GLY A 85 8.56 4.22 -0.16
N GLU A 86 8.25 5.49 0.10
CA GLU A 86 8.15 6.00 1.46
C GLU A 86 6.99 5.36 2.23
N ALA A 87 5.88 5.05 1.54
CA ALA A 87 4.76 4.35 2.16
C ALA A 87 5.17 2.97 2.66
N VAL A 88 5.89 2.21 1.82
CA VAL A 88 6.39 0.88 2.21
C VAL A 88 7.36 0.99 3.36
N ARG A 89 8.29 1.93 3.29
CA ARG A 89 9.28 2.16 4.35
C ARG A 89 8.60 2.50 5.67
N ALA A 90 7.59 3.36 5.65
CA ALA A 90 6.85 3.73 6.85
C ALA A 90 6.15 2.52 7.47
N ALA A 91 5.58 1.66 6.66
CA ALA A 91 4.93 0.44 7.13
C ALA A 91 5.94 -0.54 7.75
N ILE A 92 7.13 -0.66 7.16
CA ILE A 92 8.19 -1.53 7.69
C ILE A 92 8.68 -1.00 9.04
N VAL A 93 8.95 0.30 9.12
CA VAL A 93 9.51 0.92 10.33
C VAL A 93 8.44 1.04 11.42
N GLY A 94 7.23 1.39 11.05
CA GLY A 94 6.16 1.65 12.02
C GLY A 94 5.43 0.39 12.47
N GLY A 95 5.64 -0.70 11.78
CA GLY A 95 4.88 -1.87 12.05
C GLY A 95 5.62 -3.05 12.49
#